data_e0a2ae39e63ddd9984672490d2549fe9
#
_entry.id   e0a2ae39e63ddd9984672490d2549fe9
#
_cell.length_a   1.000
_cell.length_b   1.000
_cell.length_c   1.000
_cell.angle_alpha   90.00
_cell.angle_beta   90.00
_cell.angle_gamma   90.00
#
_symmetry.space_group_name_H-M   'P 1'
#
loop_
_entity.id
_entity.type
_entity.pdbx_description
1 polymer ?
#
loop_
_entity_poly.entity_id
_entity_poly.type
_entity_poly.pdbx_seq_one_letter_code
_entity_poly.pdbx_strand_id
1 'polypeptide(L)' 'MELRNIKSFIKVAEFENFSKAAEVLGYAQSTITLQIQQLEQELGVNLF' A
#
# COMPACT_ATOMS: atom_id res chain seq x y z
N MET A 1 10.01 3.96 -8.47
CA MET A 1 9.23 3.70 -7.23
C MET A 1 8.53 4.97 -6.79
N GLU A 2 7.22 4.91 -6.71
CA GLU A 2 6.43 6.09 -6.37
C GLU A 2 6.35 6.29 -4.85
N LEU A 3 6.47 7.54 -4.44
CA LEU A 3 6.36 7.89 -3.02
C LEU A 3 5.00 7.49 -2.45
N ARG A 4 3.93 7.62 -3.24
CA ARG A 4 2.59 7.22 -2.80
C ARG A 4 2.51 5.73 -2.47
N ASN A 5 3.19 4.90 -3.26
CA ASN A 5 3.21 3.45 -3.02
C ASN A 5 3.92 3.14 -1.71
N ILE A 6 5.00 3.85 -1.43
CA ILE A 6 5.75 3.69 -0.19
C ILE A 6 4.91 4.12 1.01
N LYS A 7 4.22 5.25 0.91
CA LYS A 7 3.35 5.73 1.99
C LYS A 7 2.23 4.74 2.27
N SER A 8 1.62 4.18 1.22
CA SER A 8 0.57 3.19 1.38
C SER A 8 1.10 1.93 2.07
N PHE A 9 2.28 1.46 1.67
CA PHE A 9 2.92 0.32 2.30
C PHE A 9 3.15 0.56 3.79
N ILE A 10 3.68 1.73 4.14
CA ILE A 10 3.95 2.08 5.54
C ILE A 10 2.66 2.06 6.35
N LYS A 11 1.58 2.63 5.82
CA LYS A 11 0.30 2.67 6.53
C LYS A 11 -0.32 1.29 6.67
N VAL A 12 -0.24 0.46 5.64
CA VAL A 12 -0.74 -0.91 5.74
C VAL A 12 0.04 -1.69 6.80
N ALA A 13 1.36 -1.53 6.84
CA ALA A 13 2.19 -2.19 7.84
C ALA A 13 1.88 -1.68 9.25
N GLU A 14 1.66 -0.37 9.38
CA GLU A 14 1.37 0.25 10.67
C GLU A 14 0.04 -0.22 11.24
N PHE A 15 -1.01 -0.26 10.42
CA PHE A 15 -2.35 -0.65 10.87
C PHE A 15 -2.62 -2.14 10.73
N GLU A 16 -1.81 -2.85 9.96
CA GLU A 16 -2.02 -4.26 9.61
C GLU A 16 -3.42 -4.48 9.05
N ASN A 17 -3.89 -3.50 8.24
CA ASN A 17 -5.25 -3.48 7.73
C ASN A 17 -5.33 -2.58 6.51
N PHE A 18 -5.64 -3.16 5.35
CA PHE A 18 -5.76 -2.42 4.08
C PHE A 18 -6.88 -1.39 4.11
N SER A 19 -8.03 -1.77 4.66
CA SER A 19 -9.19 -0.87 4.74
C SER A 19 -8.88 0.35 5.60
N LYS A 20 -8.23 0.15 6.73
CA LYS A 20 -7.88 1.23 7.64
C LYS A 20 -6.85 2.16 6.99
N ALA A 21 -5.85 1.61 6.33
CA ALA A 21 -4.85 2.40 5.63
C ALA A 21 -5.50 3.27 4.55
N ALA A 22 -6.42 2.67 3.78
CA ALA A 22 -7.14 3.41 2.73
C ALA A 22 -7.96 4.55 3.32
N GLU A 23 -8.65 4.29 4.42
CA GLU A 23 -9.46 5.30 5.10
C GLU A 23 -8.59 6.48 5.55
N VAL A 24 -7.47 6.20 6.18
CA VAL A 24 -6.58 7.25 6.70
C VAL A 24 -5.97 8.06 5.56
N LEU A 25 -5.61 7.41 4.45
CA LEU A 25 -4.99 8.09 3.32
C LEU A 25 -5.99 8.72 2.35
N GLY A 26 -7.27 8.39 2.50
CA GLY A 26 -8.30 8.94 1.62
C GLY A 26 -8.40 8.22 0.29
N TYR A 27 -8.00 6.95 0.21
CA TYR A 27 -8.08 6.15 -1.01
C TYR A 27 -9.11 5.04 -0.86
N ALA A 28 -9.56 4.51 -2.00
CA ALA A 28 -10.31 3.25 -2.01
C ALA A 28 -9.33 2.11 -1.69
N GLN A 29 -9.84 1.03 -1.08
CA GLN A 29 -9.00 -0.11 -0.75
C GLN A 29 -8.35 -0.72 -2.00
N SER A 30 -9.08 -0.76 -3.12
CA SER A 30 -8.52 -1.26 -4.39
C SER A 30 -7.31 -0.46 -4.84
N THR A 31 -7.31 0.84 -4.58
CA THR A 31 -6.17 1.71 -4.91
C THR A 31 -4.95 1.31 -4.08
N ILE A 32 -5.15 1.07 -2.78
CA ILE A 32 -4.05 0.62 -1.91
C ILE A 32 -3.48 -0.70 -2.41
N THR A 33 -4.35 -1.64 -2.77
CA THR A 33 -3.92 -2.94 -3.28
C THR A 33 -3.05 -2.78 -4.53
N LEU A 34 -3.47 -1.94 -5.48
CA LEU A 34 -2.69 -1.68 -6.68
C LEU A 34 -1.33 -1.05 -6.37
N GLN A 35 -1.31 -0.10 -5.45
CA GLN A 35 -0.06 0.58 -5.07
C GLN A 35 0.91 -0.42 -4.45
N ILE A 36 0.44 -1.30 -3.59
CA ILE A 36 1.27 -2.32 -2.96
C ILE A 36 1.79 -3.31 -4.03
N GLN A 37 0.92 -3.72 -4.97
CA GLN A 37 1.33 -4.62 -6.04
C GLN A 37 2.42 -4.01 -6.92
N GLN A 38 2.30 -2.73 -7.24
CA GLN A 38 3.33 -2.03 -8.02
C GLN A 38 4.65 -2.00 -7.28
N LEU A 39 4.61 -1.74 -5.98
CA LEU A 39 5.81 -1.72 -5.15
C LEU A 39 6.45 -3.10 -5.11
N GLU A 40 5.65 -4.14 -4.93
CA GLU A 40 6.15 -5.52 -4.93
C GLU A 40 6.84 -5.86 -6.24
N GLN A 41 6.24 -5.47 -7.37
CA GLN A 41 6.83 -5.70 -8.68
C GLN A 41 8.17 -5.01 -8.84
N GLU A 42 8.26 -3.78 -8.39
CA GLU A 42 9.50 -3.01 -8.50
C GLU A 42 10.61 -3.60 -7.63
N LEU A 43 10.27 -4.10 -6.46
CA LEU A 43 11.24 -4.70 -5.55
C LEU A 43 11.49 -6.18 -5.84
N GLY A 44 10.61 -6.83 -6.59
CA GLY A 44 10.74 -8.24 -6.91
C GLY A 44 10.47 -9.15 -5.71
N VAL A 45 9.66 -8.71 -4.75
CA VAL A 45 9.34 -9.49 -3.55
C VAL A 45 7.85 -9.36 -3.23
N ASN A 46 7.35 -10.29 -2.45
CA ASN A 46 5.99 -10.20 -1.89
C ASN A 46 6.10 -9.59 -0.51
N LEU A 47 5.44 -8.43 -0.32
CA LEU A 47 5.46 -7.72 0.95
C LEU A 47 4.35 -8.18 1.88
N PHE A 48 3.25 -8.66 1.32
CA PHE A 48 2.09 -9.11 2.10
C PHE A 48 1.47 -10.39 1.55
#